data_3e25d0d1084a4df7bf9cc5cce165bc14
#
_entry.id   3e25d0d1084a4df7bf9cc5cce165bc14
#
_cell.length_a   1.000
_cell.length_b   1.000
_cell.length_c   1.000
_cell.angle_alpha   90.00
_cell.angle_beta   90.00
_cell.angle_gamma   90.00
#
_symmetry.space_group_name_H-M   'P 1'
#
loop_
_entity.id
_entity.type
_entity.pdbx_description
1 polymer ?
#
loop_
_entity_poly.entity_id
_entity_poly.type
_entity_poly.pdbx_seq_one_letter_code
_entity_poly.pdbx_strand_id
1 'polypeptide(L)' 'MEAKRSKNTKLLFCTTGVILRRLQDDRDLKSITHVIVDEVHERQVQTDVLLIALRQLLRTTRRDLKVVLVSQFR' A
#
# COMPACT_ATOMS: atom_id res chain seq x y z
N MET A 1 2.34 -14.66 -15.09
CA MET A 1 2.14 -13.29 -15.18
C MET A 1 3.39 -12.54 -15.55
N GLU A 2 3.24 -11.67 -16.42
CA GLU A 2 4.32 -11.02 -16.95
C GLU A 2 4.58 -9.74 -16.24
N ALA A 3 5.68 -9.58 -15.67
CA ALA A 3 5.97 -8.37 -14.95
C ALA A 3 7.01 -7.59 -15.71
N LYS A 4 6.58 -6.66 -16.49
CA LYS A 4 7.52 -5.79 -17.11
C LYS A 4 7.97 -4.77 -16.13
N ARG A 5 9.09 -5.00 -15.55
CA ARG A 5 9.63 -4.04 -14.62
C ARG A 5 10.51 -3.07 -15.35
N SER A 6 10.21 -1.80 -15.19
CA SER A 6 11.11 -0.79 -15.64
C SER A 6 12.12 -0.54 -14.53
N LYS A 7 13.14 0.22 -14.83
CA LYS A 7 14.13 0.59 -13.83
C LYS A 7 13.51 1.40 -12.70
N ASN A 8 12.38 2.02 -12.97
CA ASN A 8 11.76 2.90 -11.99
C ASN A 8 10.70 2.22 -11.16
N THR A 9 10.45 0.94 -11.40
CA THR A 9 9.44 0.22 -10.64
C THR A 9 9.99 -0.18 -9.29
N LYS A 10 9.32 0.24 -8.23
CA LYS A 10 9.68 -0.12 -6.86
C LYS A 10 8.45 -0.70 -6.20
N LEU A 11 8.52 -1.98 -5.90
CA LEU A 11 7.41 -2.73 -5.33
C LEU A 11 7.61 -2.91 -3.84
N LEU A 12 6.61 -2.58 -3.06
CA LEU A 12 6.58 -2.86 -1.63
C LEU A 12 5.52 -3.91 -1.36
N PHE A 13 5.94 -5.08 -0.89
CA PHE A 13 5.04 -6.15 -0.50
C PHE A 13 5.07 -6.25 1.01
N CYS A 14 3.95 -6.04 1.67
CA CYS A 14 3.94 -5.91 3.12
C CYS A 14 2.59 -6.25 3.72
N THR A 15 2.55 -6.34 5.03
CA THR A 15 1.30 -6.49 5.78
C THR A 15 0.76 -5.11 6.15
N THR A 16 -0.48 -5.11 6.66
CA THR A 16 -1.10 -3.86 7.11
C THR A 16 -0.25 -3.12 8.13
N GLY A 17 0.25 -3.85 9.12
CA GLY A 17 1.06 -3.20 10.16
C GLY A 17 2.34 -2.60 9.62
N VAL A 18 2.97 -3.28 8.69
CA VAL A 18 4.22 -2.81 8.11
C VAL A 18 4.02 -1.55 7.29
N ILE A 19 2.98 -1.52 6.47
CA ILE A 19 2.74 -0.34 5.64
C ILE A 19 2.34 0.86 6.50
N LEU A 20 1.57 0.63 7.55
CA LEU A 20 1.21 1.73 8.44
C LEU A 20 2.44 2.34 9.11
N ARG A 21 3.37 1.49 9.51
CA ARG A 21 4.60 1.97 10.11
C ARG A 21 5.44 2.73 9.10
N ARG A 22 5.49 2.23 7.87
CA ARG A 22 6.24 2.90 6.81
C ARG A 22 5.68 4.27 6.53
N LEU A 23 4.37 4.42 6.57
CA LEU A 23 3.73 5.70 6.32
C LEU A 23 4.06 6.74 7.38
N GLN A 24 4.45 6.32 8.59
CA GLN A 24 4.86 7.25 9.61
C GLN A 24 6.20 7.89 9.27
N ASP A 25 7.08 7.14 8.63
CA ASP A 25 8.40 7.63 8.27
C ASP A 25 8.43 8.26 6.88
N ASP A 26 7.60 7.74 5.99
CA ASP A 26 7.58 8.19 4.60
C ASP A 26 6.12 8.36 4.20
N ARG A 27 5.58 9.53 4.46
CA ARG A 27 4.16 9.78 4.32
C ARG A 27 3.68 9.65 2.88
N ASP A 28 4.54 9.96 1.94
CA ASP A 28 4.17 9.95 0.53
C ASP A 28 4.64 8.71 -0.20
N LEU A 29 5.33 7.81 0.47
CA LEU A 29 5.90 6.62 -0.14
C LEU A 29 6.67 6.97 -1.40
N LYS A 30 7.58 7.93 -1.28
CA LYS A 30 8.20 8.58 -2.43
C LYS A 30 8.92 7.61 -3.36
N SER A 31 9.59 6.64 -2.80
CA SER A 31 10.36 5.72 -3.62
C SER A 31 9.58 4.51 -4.08
N ILE A 32 8.31 4.42 -3.73
CA ILE A 32 7.49 3.26 -4.02
C ILE A 32 6.54 3.58 -5.16
N THR A 33 6.45 2.68 -6.12
CA THR A 33 5.49 2.84 -7.21
C THR A 33 4.32 1.89 -7.11
N HIS A 34 4.52 0.73 -6.48
CA HIS A 34 3.49 -0.28 -6.33
C HIS A 34 3.51 -0.81 -4.91
N VAL A 35 2.34 -0.95 -4.32
CA VAL A 35 2.20 -1.50 -2.98
C VAL A 35 1.25 -2.68 -3.02
N ILE A 36 1.66 -3.80 -2.46
CA ILE A 36 0.79 -4.95 -2.26
C ILE A 36 0.71 -5.19 -0.76
N VAL A 37 -0.50 -5.06 -0.22
CA VAL A 37 -0.72 -5.27 1.20
C VAL A 37 -1.40 -6.61 1.38
N ASP A 38 -0.72 -7.52 2.06
CA ASP A 38 -1.20 -8.87 2.27
C ASP A 38 -1.86 -9.00 3.63
N GLU A 39 -2.73 -9.99 3.75
CA GLU A 39 -3.42 -10.29 5.00
C GLU A 39 -4.24 -9.13 5.53
N VAL A 40 -4.98 -8.50 4.64
CA VAL A 40 -5.89 -7.44 5.04
C VAL A 40 -7.10 -8.08 5.70
N HIS A 41 -7.43 -7.63 6.91
CA HIS A 41 -8.56 -8.14 7.68
C HIS A 41 -9.59 -7.04 7.84
N GLU A 42 -10.74 -7.22 7.24
CA GLU A 42 -11.71 -6.16 7.07
C GLU A 42 -12.19 -5.48 8.34
N ARG A 43 -12.24 -6.14 9.44
CA ARG A 43 -12.83 -5.54 10.63
C ARG A 43 -11.82 -5.07 11.65
N GLN A 44 -10.60 -4.90 11.22
CA GLN A 44 -9.58 -4.44 12.13
C GLN A 44 -9.41 -2.93 12.01
N VAL A 45 -9.16 -2.32 13.14
CA VAL A 45 -8.93 -0.87 13.19
C VAL A 45 -7.75 -0.47 12.32
N GLN A 46 -6.71 -1.27 12.33
CA GLN A 46 -5.54 -0.98 11.50
C GLN A 46 -5.88 -0.93 10.02
N THR A 47 -6.75 -1.83 9.58
CA THR A 47 -7.17 -1.84 8.19
C THR A 47 -7.96 -0.57 7.85
N ASP A 48 -8.85 -0.15 8.75
CA ASP A 48 -9.62 1.05 8.51
C ASP A 48 -8.72 2.28 8.42
N VAL A 49 -7.77 2.38 9.31
CA VAL A 49 -6.83 3.50 9.31
C VAL A 49 -6.01 3.49 8.02
N LEU A 50 -5.56 2.30 7.62
CA LEU A 50 -4.77 2.17 6.40
C LEU A 50 -5.56 2.61 5.17
N LEU A 51 -6.81 2.17 5.07
CA LEU A 51 -7.63 2.49 3.91
C LEU A 51 -7.87 4.00 3.81
N ILE A 52 -8.10 4.63 4.95
CA ILE A 52 -8.27 6.08 4.96
C ILE A 52 -7.00 6.79 4.52
N ALA A 53 -5.87 6.36 5.06
CA ALA A 53 -4.59 6.98 4.74
C ALA A 53 -4.24 6.80 3.27
N LEU A 54 -4.44 5.59 2.74
CA LEU A 54 -4.12 5.33 1.34
C LEU A 54 -5.05 6.08 0.40
N ARG A 55 -6.32 6.16 0.76
CA ARG A 55 -7.27 6.91 -0.06
C ARG A 55 -6.86 8.37 -0.15
N GLN A 56 -6.49 8.94 0.98
CA GLN A 56 -6.05 10.33 1.01
C GLN A 56 -4.82 10.53 0.13
N LEU A 57 -3.86 9.62 0.27
CA LEU A 57 -2.62 9.70 -0.48
C LEU A 57 -2.87 9.61 -1.98
N LEU A 58 -3.72 8.68 -2.39
CA LEU A 58 -4.03 8.47 -3.80
C LEU A 58 -4.80 9.63 -4.42
N ARG A 59 -5.54 10.35 -3.62
CA ARG A 59 -6.35 11.45 -4.12
C ARG A 59 -5.60 12.77 -4.16
N THR A 60 -4.54 12.89 -3.40
CA THR A 60 -3.86 14.16 -3.27
C THR A 60 -2.45 14.13 -3.84
N THR A 61 -1.56 13.37 -3.22
CA THR A 61 -0.13 13.45 -3.49
C THR A 61 0.36 12.42 -4.50
N ARG A 62 -0.15 11.21 -4.40
CA ARG A 62 0.38 10.10 -5.19
C ARG A 62 -0.71 9.43 -6.00
N ARG A 63 -1.24 10.16 -6.98
CA ARG A 63 -2.26 9.62 -7.85
C ARG A 63 -1.74 8.50 -8.75
N ASP A 64 -0.45 8.46 -8.91
CA ASP A 64 0.22 7.45 -9.74
C ASP A 64 0.48 6.15 -9.03
N LEU A 65 0.35 6.12 -7.71
CA LEU A 65 0.66 4.95 -6.92
C LEU A 65 -0.35 3.83 -7.19
N LYS A 66 0.17 2.62 -7.37
CA LYS A 66 -0.69 1.45 -7.57
C LYS A 66 -0.74 0.65 -6.28
N VAL A 67 -1.96 0.36 -5.82
CA VAL A 67 -2.17 -0.33 -4.56
C VAL A 67 -3.03 -1.56 -4.79
N VAL A 68 -2.58 -2.69 -4.27
CA VAL A 68 -3.32 -3.95 -4.32
C VAL A 68 -3.48 -4.44 -2.90
N LEU A 69 -4.72 -4.74 -2.52
CA LEU A 69 -5.01 -5.27 -1.21
C LEU A 69 -5.40 -6.73 -1.34
N VAL A 70 -4.72 -7.59 -0.62
CA VAL A 70 -4.96 -9.02 -0.66
C VAL A 70 -5.54 -9.44 0.68
N SER A 71 -6.76 -9.94 0.66
CA SER A 71 -7.39 -10.39 1.88
C SER A 71 -7.41 -11.90 1.92
N GLN A 72 -7.39 -12.46 3.12
CA GLN A 72 -7.50 -13.88 3.29
C GLN A 72 -8.90 -14.23 3.73
N PHE A 73 -9.44 -15.19 3.05
CA PHE A 73 -10.70 -15.74 3.43
C PHE A 73 -10.50 -17.03 4.16
N ARG A 74 -11.27 -17.24 5.17
CA ARG A 74 -11.28 -18.51 5.83
C ARG A 74 -12.66 -19.03 6.01
#